data_c09ee72f604b5b98b9cbb9104ee0f56d
#
_entry.id   c09ee72f604b5b98b9cbb9104ee0f56d
#
_cell.length_a   1.000
_cell.length_b   1.000
_cell.length_c   1.000
_cell.angle_alpha   90.00
_cell.angle_beta   90.00
_cell.angle_gamma   90.00
#
_symmetry.space_group_name_H-M   'P 1'
#
loop_
_entity.id
_entity.type
_entity.pdbx_description
1 polymer ?
#
loop_
_entity_poly.entity_id
_entity_poly.type
_entity_poly.pdbx_seq_one_letter_code
_entity_poly.pdbx_strand_id
1 'polypeptide(L)'
;MFSRFFIDRPIFAWVIALGILLAGGLSLQSLPIEQYPDVAPPSLQISVVYPGADAATLEQNVTQVIEQELNGVEGYLYMASTSRSNGTAAITLTFEAGTNIDTAQVNVQNRLSRVESRLPEEVRRQGINVTEANSGFLMIVALTSKSGTNDSTELGNIASSRIIDELRRVEGVGDITLFGSPYAMRIWLDPDKLASFNLSPAEALAAVQEQNSQTAGGALGDQPVADGAVLNATIITQNRFQRPEQFENIILKANPDGSTVTLADVARVELGAQDYVSGTELNGKPTAAMAVQLRGGANALATGNGVKARMAELSAGLPSDVSWSIPYDTTPFIEVSVDEVVKTLIEAMILVFLVMLLFLQNWRATVIATIVVPIALAGACFGLFLFGFSINVLSLLAMVLAIGILVDDAIVVIENTERIMASEHLSPRDASIKAM
;
A
#
# COMPACT_ATOMS: atom_id res chain seq x y z
N MET A 1 -13.47 -28.11 41.08
CA MET A 1 -13.65 -28.24 39.64
C MET A 1 -14.16 -26.92 39.09
N PHE A 2 -13.62 -26.43 38.03
CA PHE A 2 -13.95 -25.12 37.45
C PHE A 2 -15.41 -25.08 36.94
N SER A 3 -15.86 -26.16 36.30
CA SER A 3 -17.21 -26.33 35.75
C SER A 3 -18.31 -26.19 36.85
N ARG A 4 -18.07 -26.73 38.07
CA ARG A 4 -19.03 -26.66 39.17
C ARG A 4 -19.35 -25.23 39.59
N PHE A 5 -18.39 -24.31 39.49
CA PHE A 5 -18.61 -22.90 39.82
C PHE A 5 -19.70 -22.26 38.91
N PHE A 6 -19.70 -22.59 37.60
CA PHE A 6 -20.69 -22.09 36.68
C PHE A 6 -22.05 -22.77 36.80
N ILE A 7 -22.06 -24.08 37.11
CA ILE A 7 -23.30 -24.82 37.36
C ILE A 7 -24.03 -24.26 38.59
N ASP A 8 -23.29 -23.89 39.64
CA ASP A 8 -23.85 -23.31 40.86
C ASP A 8 -24.26 -21.84 40.68
N ARG A 9 -23.78 -21.14 39.61
CA ARG A 9 -24.04 -19.72 39.33
C ARG A 9 -24.46 -19.49 37.88
N PRO A 10 -25.64 -19.95 37.45
CA PRO A 10 -26.05 -19.90 36.04
C PRO A 10 -26.17 -18.47 35.49
N ILE A 11 -26.59 -17.49 36.32
CA ILE A 11 -26.67 -16.08 35.92
C ILE A 11 -25.29 -15.55 35.52
N PHE A 12 -24.24 -15.94 36.27
CA PHE A 12 -22.88 -15.51 35.96
C PHE A 12 -22.38 -16.10 34.65
N ALA A 13 -22.72 -17.37 34.36
CA ALA A 13 -22.39 -18.00 33.04
C ALA A 13 -23.07 -17.27 31.89
N TRP A 14 -24.34 -16.87 32.00
CA TRP A 14 -25.05 -16.10 30.99
C TRP A 14 -24.46 -14.71 30.79
N VAL A 15 -24.06 -14.02 31.85
CA VAL A 15 -23.41 -12.70 31.74
C VAL A 15 -22.11 -12.78 30.96
N ILE A 16 -21.28 -13.81 31.22
CA ILE A 16 -20.05 -14.02 30.46
C ILE A 16 -20.35 -14.36 29.01
N ALA A 17 -21.31 -15.27 28.76
CA ALA A 17 -21.67 -15.63 27.37
C ALA A 17 -22.16 -14.43 26.56
N LEU A 18 -23.04 -13.61 27.16
CA LEU A 18 -23.49 -12.36 26.52
C LEU A 18 -22.35 -11.35 26.35
N GLY A 19 -21.44 -11.25 27.32
CA GLY A 19 -20.24 -10.43 27.23
C GLY A 19 -19.34 -10.83 26.04
N ILE A 20 -19.13 -12.14 25.86
CA ILE A 20 -18.36 -12.69 24.73
C ILE A 20 -19.06 -12.40 23.38
N LEU A 21 -20.38 -12.61 23.33
CA LEU A 21 -21.17 -12.32 22.12
C LEU A 21 -21.09 -10.84 21.73
N LEU A 22 -21.23 -9.93 22.71
CA LEU A 22 -21.12 -8.49 22.47
C LEU A 22 -19.70 -8.09 22.06
N ALA A 23 -18.68 -8.56 22.77
CA ALA A 23 -17.29 -8.27 22.44
C ALA A 23 -16.92 -8.80 21.05
N GLY A 24 -17.29 -10.04 20.72
CA GLY A 24 -17.06 -10.63 19.41
C GLY A 24 -17.83 -9.93 18.29
N GLY A 25 -19.09 -9.55 18.53
CA GLY A 25 -19.89 -8.79 17.56
C GLY A 25 -19.33 -7.40 17.25
N LEU A 26 -18.80 -6.70 18.25
CA LEU A 26 -18.11 -5.43 18.06
C LEU A 26 -16.76 -5.62 17.35
N SER A 27 -16.02 -6.68 17.68
CA SER A 27 -14.75 -6.99 17.03
C SER A 27 -14.90 -7.28 15.55
N LEU A 28 -15.98 -7.95 15.13
CA LEU A 28 -16.28 -8.21 13.70
C LEU A 28 -16.33 -6.95 12.84
N GLN A 29 -16.76 -5.82 13.41
CA GLN A 29 -16.83 -4.55 12.66
C GLN A 29 -15.47 -3.88 12.52
N SER A 30 -14.51 -4.24 13.38
CA SER A 30 -13.19 -3.62 13.44
C SER A 30 -12.07 -4.51 12.87
N LEU A 31 -12.34 -5.81 12.68
CA LEU A 31 -11.37 -6.75 12.13
C LEU A 31 -11.09 -6.45 10.66
N PRO A 32 -9.81 -6.34 10.25
CA PRO A 32 -9.46 -6.23 8.84
C PRO A 32 -9.83 -7.52 8.10
N ILE A 33 -10.30 -7.37 6.86
CA ILE A 33 -10.62 -8.49 5.97
C ILE A 33 -9.56 -8.51 4.87
N GLU A 34 -8.85 -9.63 4.77
CA GLU A 34 -7.76 -9.86 3.82
C GLU A 34 -7.97 -11.17 3.09
N GLN A 35 -7.25 -11.40 2.00
CA GLN A 35 -7.29 -12.67 1.28
C GLN A 35 -6.55 -13.77 2.06
N TYR A 36 -5.34 -13.47 2.49
CA TYR A 36 -4.45 -14.35 3.25
C TYR A 36 -3.97 -13.64 4.51
N PRO A 37 -3.58 -14.39 5.55
CA PRO A 37 -2.97 -13.79 6.72
C PRO A 37 -1.63 -13.14 6.34
N ASP A 38 -1.35 -12.00 6.93
CA ASP A 38 -0.03 -11.37 6.80
C ASP A 38 0.98 -12.14 7.67
N VAL A 39 1.65 -13.12 7.06
CA VAL A 39 2.68 -13.95 7.67
C VAL A 39 4.09 -13.56 7.22
N ALA A 40 4.20 -12.67 6.24
CA ALA A 40 5.47 -12.19 5.75
C ALA A 40 6.12 -11.28 6.80
N PRO A 41 7.44 -11.42 7.03
CA PRO A 41 8.15 -10.48 7.88
C PRO A 41 8.01 -9.05 7.33
N PRO A 42 7.78 -8.04 8.20
CA PRO A 42 7.67 -6.65 7.76
C PRO A 42 8.92 -6.24 6.97
N SER A 43 8.74 -5.54 5.88
CA SER A 43 9.87 -5.09 5.06
C SER A 43 9.67 -3.69 4.50
N LEU A 44 10.79 -2.96 4.36
CA LEU A 44 10.84 -1.63 3.77
C LEU A 44 11.63 -1.69 2.47
N GLN A 45 11.14 -0.99 1.46
CA GLN A 45 11.84 -0.78 0.21
C GLN A 45 12.35 0.65 0.13
N ILE A 46 13.65 0.79 -0.11
CA ILE A 46 14.31 2.05 -0.38
C ILE A 46 14.57 2.11 -1.88
N SER A 47 14.05 3.13 -2.52
CA SER A 47 14.22 3.37 -3.95
C SER A 47 15.07 4.61 -4.17
N VAL A 48 16.09 4.47 -5.03
CA VAL A 48 17.05 5.53 -5.36
C VAL A 48 17.22 5.61 -6.86
N VAL A 49 17.38 6.82 -7.37
CA VAL A 49 17.65 7.06 -8.79
C VAL A 49 18.96 7.86 -8.93
N TYR A 50 19.90 7.33 -9.70
CA TYR A 50 21.12 8.02 -10.10
C TYR A 50 21.14 8.14 -11.63
N PRO A 51 20.64 9.24 -12.19
CA PRO A 51 20.51 9.42 -13.62
C PRO A 51 21.86 9.32 -14.32
N GLY A 52 21.93 8.50 -15.38
CA GLY A 52 23.13 8.32 -16.19
C GLY A 52 24.21 7.38 -15.61
N ALA A 53 24.00 6.84 -14.41
CA ALA A 53 24.91 5.84 -13.84
C ALA A 53 24.61 4.44 -14.40
N ASP A 54 25.63 3.66 -14.65
CA ASP A 54 25.53 2.23 -14.86
C ASP A 54 25.36 1.48 -13.53
N ALA A 55 25.05 0.19 -13.58
CA ALA A 55 24.78 -0.61 -12.39
C ALA A 55 25.98 -0.69 -11.43
N ALA A 56 27.21 -0.76 -11.94
CA ALA A 56 28.43 -0.84 -11.13
C ALA A 56 28.73 0.48 -10.41
N THR A 57 28.61 1.59 -11.13
CA THR A 57 28.77 2.95 -10.57
C THR A 57 27.70 3.22 -9.50
N LEU A 58 26.46 2.84 -9.77
CA LEU A 58 25.34 2.99 -8.83
C LEU A 58 25.57 2.14 -7.57
N GLU A 59 26.02 0.90 -7.72
CA GLU A 59 26.33 0.01 -6.61
C GLU A 59 27.40 0.61 -5.71
N GLN A 60 28.55 1.00 -6.27
CA GLN A 60 29.70 1.47 -5.51
C GLN A 60 29.46 2.80 -4.80
N ASN A 61 28.81 3.76 -5.48
CA ASN A 61 28.69 5.12 -4.97
C ASN A 61 27.40 5.39 -4.19
N VAL A 62 26.40 4.52 -4.31
CA VAL A 62 25.09 4.73 -3.69
C VAL A 62 24.66 3.52 -2.89
N THR A 63 24.50 2.35 -3.52
CA THR A 63 23.92 1.17 -2.87
C THR A 63 24.75 0.72 -1.68
N GLN A 64 26.06 0.51 -1.85
CA GLN A 64 26.96 0.10 -0.76
C GLN A 64 27.05 1.14 0.36
N VAL A 65 27.02 2.44 0.02
CA VAL A 65 27.08 3.53 0.99
C VAL A 65 25.83 3.53 1.88
N ILE A 66 24.65 3.28 1.29
CA ILE A 66 23.38 3.15 2.00
C ILE A 66 23.36 1.87 2.85
N GLU A 67 23.74 0.73 2.27
CA GLU A 67 23.78 -0.57 2.97
C GLU A 67 24.62 -0.52 4.23
N GLN A 68 25.81 0.10 4.15
CA GLN A 68 26.70 0.24 5.30
C GLN A 68 26.07 0.99 6.48
N GLU A 69 25.31 2.04 6.20
CA GLU A 69 24.64 2.83 7.24
C GLU A 69 23.40 2.11 7.79
N LEU A 70 22.70 1.33 6.96
CA LEU A 70 21.52 0.58 7.36
C LEU A 70 21.84 -0.67 8.16
N ASN A 71 23.07 -1.16 8.07
CA ASN A 71 23.51 -2.28 8.87
C ASN A 71 23.42 -1.95 10.38
N GLY A 72 22.70 -2.77 11.14
CA GLY A 72 22.44 -2.57 12.56
C GLY A 72 21.24 -1.66 12.88
N VAL A 73 20.28 -1.51 11.96
CA VAL A 73 18.92 -1.02 12.31
C VAL A 73 18.28 -2.04 13.26
N GLU A 74 17.53 -1.55 14.24
CA GLU A 74 16.84 -2.40 15.22
C GLU A 74 15.82 -3.32 14.56
N GLY A 75 15.80 -4.60 14.94
CA GLY A 75 14.90 -5.60 14.36
C GLY A 75 15.27 -6.05 12.95
N TYR A 76 16.40 -5.63 12.38
CA TYR A 76 16.87 -5.99 11.06
C TYR A 76 17.29 -7.47 10.98
N LEU A 77 16.73 -8.20 10.01
CA LEU A 77 17.09 -9.60 9.71
C LEU A 77 18.09 -9.72 8.56
N TYR A 78 17.71 -9.25 7.39
CA TYR A 78 18.52 -9.26 6.18
C TYR A 78 18.11 -8.16 5.21
N MET A 79 18.98 -7.90 4.24
CA MET A 79 18.80 -6.89 3.22
C MET A 79 19.14 -7.50 1.85
N ALA A 80 18.37 -7.12 0.84
CA ALA A 80 18.62 -7.48 -0.54
C ALA A 80 18.59 -6.22 -1.41
N SER A 81 19.63 -6.04 -2.23
CA SER A 81 19.74 -4.85 -3.08
C SER A 81 19.85 -5.24 -4.54
N THR A 82 19.25 -4.41 -5.39
CA THR A 82 19.33 -4.55 -6.85
C THR A 82 19.68 -3.20 -7.45
N SER A 83 20.82 -3.14 -8.12
CA SER A 83 21.28 -1.98 -8.91
C SER A 83 21.12 -2.28 -10.39
N ARG A 84 20.43 -1.40 -11.13
CA ARG A 84 20.11 -1.58 -12.55
C ARG A 84 20.88 -0.60 -13.43
N SER A 85 21.14 -1.00 -14.69
CA SER A 85 21.87 -0.18 -15.67
C SER A 85 21.09 1.07 -16.13
N ASN A 86 19.82 1.20 -15.78
CA ASN A 86 19.06 2.44 -16.02
C ASN A 86 19.24 3.48 -14.90
N GLY A 87 20.18 3.27 -13.98
CA GLY A 87 20.43 4.18 -12.86
C GLY A 87 19.46 4.06 -11.70
N THR A 88 18.65 2.99 -11.61
CA THR A 88 17.75 2.76 -10.47
C THR A 88 18.28 1.70 -9.53
N ALA A 89 18.24 1.97 -8.22
CA ALA A 89 18.52 0.97 -7.18
C ALA A 89 17.29 0.77 -6.28
N ALA A 90 17.07 -0.47 -5.89
CA ALA A 90 16.08 -0.86 -4.90
C ALA A 90 16.78 -1.68 -3.81
N ILE A 91 16.63 -1.26 -2.55
CA ILE A 91 17.19 -1.92 -1.37
C ILE A 91 16.00 -2.33 -0.49
N THR A 92 15.81 -3.61 -0.28
CA THR A 92 14.73 -4.15 0.56
C THR A 92 15.32 -4.59 1.89
N LEU A 93 14.84 -4.01 2.99
CA LEU A 93 15.16 -4.41 4.35
C LEU A 93 14.03 -5.24 4.91
N THR A 94 14.35 -6.42 5.40
CA THR A 94 13.40 -7.31 6.07
C THR A 94 13.67 -7.31 7.57
N PHE A 95 12.63 -7.19 8.38
CA PHE A 95 12.68 -7.08 9.83
C PHE A 95 12.14 -8.34 10.51
N GLU A 96 12.44 -8.50 11.79
CA GLU A 96 11.87 -9.58 12.61
C GLU A 96 10.34 -9.47 12.68
N ALA A 97 9.68 -10.64 12.77
CA ALA A 97 8.23 -10.70 12.93
C ALA A 97 7.78 -9.93 14.19
N GLY A 98 6.76 -9.10 14.06
CA GLY A 98 6.25 -8.25 15.16
C GLY A 98 6.96 -6.90 15.29
N THR A 99 7.94 -6.58 14.43
CA THR A 99 8.51 -5.23 14.37
C THR A 99 7.45 -4.24 13.87
N ASN A 100 7.30 -3.11 14.57
CA ASN A 100 6.43 -2.03 14.11
C ASN A 100 7.05 -1.35 12.90
N ILE A 101 6.40 -1.46 11.73
CA ILE A 101 6.94 -0.99 10.46
C ILE A 101 7.07 0.53 10.40
N ASP A 102 6.15 1.28 11.01
CA ASP A 102 6.20 2.75 11.05
C ASP A 102 7.44 3.22 11.83
N THR A 103 7.71 2.58 12.98
CA THR A 103 8.91 2.88 13.78
C THR A 103 10.18 2.50 13.02
N ALA A 104 10.19 1.36 12.35
CA ALA A 104 11.30 0.92 11.51
C ALA A 104 11.57 1.91 10.36
N GLN A 105 10.51 2.40 9.70
CA GLN A 105 10.61 3.41 8.64
C GLN A 105 11.24 4.71 9.14
N VAL A 106 10.81 5.21 10.30
CA VAL A 106 11.40 6.42 10.92
C VAL A 106 12.89 6.18 11.23
N ASN A 107 13.26 5.01 11.79
CA ASN A 107 14.66 4.68 12.09
C ASN A 107 15.51 4.59 10.81
N VAL A 108 14.99 3.97 9.76
CA VAL A 108 15.64 3.90 8.44
C VAL A 108 15.82 5.30 7.87
N GLN A 109 14.78 6.14 7.89
CA GLN A 109 14.84 7.50 7.39
C GLN A 109 15.86 8.38 8.14
N ASN A 110 15.93 8.24 9.46
CA ASN A 110 16.95 8.92 10.29
C ASN A 110 18.39 8.49 9.94
N ARG A 111 18.60 7.23 9.58
CA ARG A 111 19.91 6.74 9.12
C ARG A 111 20.25 7.22 7.72
N LEU A 112 19.27 7.20 6.79
CA LEU A 112 19.45 7.72 5.45
C LEU A 112 19.82 9.21 5.44
N SER A 113 19.21 10.02 6.31
CA SER A 113 19.54 11.44 6.44
C SER A 113 21.00 11.68 6.85
N ARG A 114 21.61 10.75 7.60
CA ARG A 114 23.05 10.86 7.97
C ARG A 114 23.99 10.58 6.80
N VAL A 115 23.57 9.72 5.89
CA VAL A 115 24.41 9.33 4.75
C VAL A 115 24.18 10.22 3.51
N GLU A 116 23.12 11.01 3.51
CA GLU A 116 22.73 11.85 2.37
C GLU A 116 23.86 12.76 1.89
N SER A 117 24.65 13.36 2.79
CA SER A 117 25.79 14.21 2.45
C SER A 117 26.94 13.47 1.74
N ARG A 118 26.99 12.14 1.84
CA ARG A 118 28.02 11.28 1.21
C ARG A 118 27.59 10.80 -0.18
N LEU A 119 26.32 10.96 -0.52
CA LEU A 119 25.77 10.54 -1.81
C LEU A 119 26.05 11.58 -2.90
N PRO A 120 26.15 11.16 -4.18
CA PRO A 120 26.24 12.06 -5.33
C PRO A 120 25.12 13.10 -5.34
N GLU A 121 25.43 14.30 -5.83
CA GLU A 121 24.48 15.41 -5.83
C GLU A 121 23.23 15.11 -6.66
N GLU A 122 23.36 14.37 -7.75
CA GLU A 122 22.26 13.94 -8.60
C GLU A 122 21.27 13.05 -7.83
N VAL A 123 21.77 12.15 -6.99
CA VAL A 123 20.95 11.29 -6.14
C VAL A 123 20.24 12.12 -5.06
N ARG A 124 20.96 13.06 -4.43
CA ARG A 124 20.35 13.95 -3.42
C ARG A 124 19.25 14.82 -3.98
N ARG A 125 19.40 15.29 -5.23
CA ARG A 125 18.37 16.09 -5.92
C ARG A 125 17.12 15.29 -6.25
N GLN A 126 17.26 14.00 -6.58
CA GLN A 126 16.12 13.08 -6.83
C GLN A 126 15.42 12.69 -5.53
N GLY A 127 16.15 12.66 -4.43
CA GLY A 127 15.67 12.19 -3.15
C GLY A 127 15.71 10.66 -3.03
N ILE A 128 15.58 10.19 -1.80
CA ILE A 128 15.52 8.77 -1.46
C ILE A 128 14.10 8.49 -0.98
N ASN A 129 13.40 7.56 -1.62
CA ASN A 129 12.06 7.16 -1.25
C ASN A 129 12.09 5.89 -0.40
N VAL A 130 11.38 5.89 0.74
CA VAL A 130 11.24 4.75 1.64
C VAL A 130 9.76 4.42 1.75
N THR A 131 9.40 3.21 1.30
CA THR A 131 8.03 2.71 1.33
C THR A 131 7.97 1.33 1.98
N GLU A 132 6.81 0.91 2.44
CA GLU A 132 6.60 -0.48 2.81
C GLU A 132 6.78 -1.38 1.59
N ALA A 133 7.54 -2.46 1.73
CA ALA A 133 7.69 -3.46 0.68
C ALA A 133 6.51 -4.43 0.75
N ASN A 134 5.39 -4.06 0.16
CA ASN A 134 4.22 -4.91 0.08
C ASN A 134 4.34 -5.93 -1.05
N SER A 135 3.97 -7.16 -0.77
CA SER A 135 4.14 -8.30 -1.69
C SER A 135 3.04 -8.44 -2.75
N GLY A 136 2.02 -7.58 -2.77
CA GLY A 136 0.91 -7.72 -3.72
C GLY A 136 0.15 -6.44 -4.02
N PHE A 137 -0.49 -6.44 -5.17
CA PHE A 137 -1.41 -5.38 -5.55
C PHE A 137 -2.85 -5.74 -5.18
N LEU A 138 -3.57 -4.82 -4.55
CA LEU A 138 -5.00 -4.94 -4.29
C LEU A 138 -5.79 -4.93 -5.60
N MET A 139 -5.47 -3.95 -6.45
CA MET A 139 -6.06 -3.81 -7.78
C MET A 139 -5.18 -2.98 -8.70
N ILE A 140 -5.42 -3.07 -9.99
CA ILE A 140 -4.78 -2.23 -11.01
C ILE A 140 -5.87 -1.40 -11.69
N VAL A 141 -5.75 -0.08 -11.60
CA VAL A 141 -6.61 0.87 -12.31
C VAL A 141 -5.90 1.29 -13.59
N ALA A 142 -6.50 1.06 -14.73
CA ALA A 142 -5.94 1.36 -16.04
C ALA A 142 -6.69 2.50 -16.72
N LEU A 143 -5.96 3.47 -17.27
CA LEU A 143 -6.49 4.52 -18.15
C LEU A 143 -6.22 4.14 -19.60
N THR A 144 -7.22 4.25 -20.45
CA THR A 144 -7.13 3.97 -21.87
C THR A 144 -7.76 5.08 -22.70
N SER A 145 -7.24 5.33 -23.91
CA SER A 145 -7.87 6.20 -24.90
C SER A 145 -8.95 5.44 -25.67
N LYS A 146 -10.16 6.00 -25.76
CA LYS A 146 -11.28 5.42 -26.56
C LYS A 146 -10.99 5.48 -28.05
N SER A 147 -10.47 6.61 -28.51
CA SER A 147 -10.11 6.85 -29.93
C SER A 147 -8.75 6.28 -30.28
N GLY A 148 -7.88 6.02 -29.30
CA GLY A 148 -6.48 5.64 -29.52
C GLY A 148 -5.57 6.82 -29.88
N THR A 149 -6.02 8.07 -29.70
CA THR A 149 -5.22 9.27 -29.98
C THR A 149 -4.22 9.60 -28.88
N ASN A 150 -4.57 9.31 -27.61
CA ASN A 150 -3.69 9.56 -26.49
C ASN A 150 -2.71 8.39 -26.34
N ASP A 151 -1.43 8.71 -26.29
CA ASP A 151 -0.37 7.73 -26.04
C ASP A 151 -0.24 7.39 -24.55
N SER A 152 0.62 6.44 -24.21
CA SER A 152 0.87 6.02 -22.83
C SER A 152 1.45 7.13 -21.95
N THR A 153 2.15 8.09 -22.55
CA THR A 153 2.77 9.22 -21.84
C THR A 153 1.71 10.25 -21.44
N GLU A 154 0.78 10.57 -22.34
CA GLU A 154 -0.32 11.48 -22.02
C GLU A 154 -1.24 10.88 -20.94
N LEU A 155 -1.57 9.59 -21.06
CA LEU A 155 -2.33 8.87 -20.05
C LEU A 155 -1.58 8.80 -18.71
N GLY A 156 -0.26 8.57 -18.74
CA GLY A 156 0.60 8.58 -17.56
C GLY A 156 0.66 9.94 -16.88
N ASN A 157 0.70 11.01 -17.65
CA ASN A 157 0.64 12.38 -17.13
C ASN A 157 -0.71 12.71 -16.49
N ILE A 158 -1.83 12.27 -17.08
CA ILE A 158 -3.17 12.41 -16.48
C ILE A 158 -3.24 11.63 -15.18
N ALA A 159 -2.75 10.38 -15.15
CA ALA A 159 -2.70 9.56 -13.95
C ALA A 159 -1.90 10.24 -12.83
N SER A 160 -0.69 10.69 -13.13
CA SER A 160 0.21 11.31 -12.16
C SER A 160 -0.30 12.65 -11.63
N SER A 161 -0.84 13.52 -12.50
CA SER A 161 -1.21 14.89 -12.12
C SER A 161 -2.60 15.03 -11.51
N ARG A 162 -3.52 14.05 -11.73
CA ARG A 162 -4.94 14.21 -11.35
C ARG A 162 -5.49 13.06 -10.51
N ILE A 163 -4.89 11.88 -10.54
CA ILE A 163 -5.52 10.68 -9.99
C ILE A 163 -4.72 10.12 -8.81
N ILE A 164 -3.42 9.92 -8.97
CA ILE A 164 -2.59 9.20 -7.98
C ILE A 164 -2.70 9.81 -6.59
N ASP A 165 -2.57 11.12 -6.46
CA ASP A 165 -2.61 11.78 -5.15
C ASP A 165 -3.99 11.70 -4.49
N GLU A 166 -5.04 11.66 -5.29
CA GLU A 166 -6.41 11.51 -4.80
C GLU A 166 -6.71 10.08 -4.35
N LEU A 167 -6.18 9.08 -5.05
CA LEU A 167 -6.30 7.69 -4.65
C LEU A 167 -5.44 7.36 -3.43
N ARG A 168 -4.26 7.99 -3.26
CA ARG A 168 -3.43 7.85 -2.06
C ARG A 168 -4.12 8.33 -0.78
N ARG A 169 -5.10 9.23 -0.91
CA ARG A 169 -5.91 9.73 0.23
C ARG A 169 -7.03 8.78 0.65
N VAL A 170 -7.31 7.75 -0.15
CA VAL A 170 -8.32 6.74 0.21
C VAL A 170 -7.79 5.93 1.40
N GLU A 171 -8.63 5.77 2.41
CA GLU A 171 -8.28 5.02 3.61
C GLU A 171 -7.89 3.57 3.26
N GLY A 172 -6.79 3.10 3.84
CA GLY A 172 -6.25 1.76 3.60
C GLY A 172 -5.32 1.64 2.39
N VAL A 173 -5.20 2.66 1.54
CA VAL A 173 -4.19 2.68 0.47
C VAL A 173 -2.81 2.91 1.10
N GLY A 174 -1.86 2.00 0.82
CA GLY A 174 -0.47 2.08 1.24
C GLY A 174 0.38 2.88 0.27
N ASP A 175 0.47 2.42 -0.97
CA ASP A 175 1.15 3.13 -2.06
C ASP A 175 0.50 2.85 -3.42
N ILE A 176 0.87 3.65 -4.41
CA ILE A 176 0.42 3.48 -5.80
C ILE A 176 1.63 3.54 -6.72
N THR A 177 1.86 2.43 -7.42
CA THR A 177 2.89 2.35 -8.45
C THR A 177 2.29 2.68 -9.81
N LEU A 178 2.85 3.69 -10.48
CA LEU A 178 2.47 4.02 -11.86
C LEU A 178 3.28 3.19 -12.84
N PHE A 179 2.61 2.39 -13.64
CA PHE A 179 3.13 1.78 -14.86
C PHE A 179 2.72 2.67 -16.04
N GLY A 180 3.63 3.49 -16.46
CA GLY A 180 3.49 4.58 -17.41
C GLY A 180 4.48 5.68 -17.03
N SER A 181 4.53 6.74 -17.82
CA SER A 181 5.49 7.80 -17.57
C SER A 181 4.80 9.16 -17.67
N PRO A 182 4.97 10.06 -16.69
CA PRO A 182 4.52 11.44 -16.83
C PRO A 182 5.38 12.17 -17.88
N TYR A 183 4.92 13.35 -18.28
CA TYR A 183 5.70 14.22 -19.16
C TYR A 183 6.96 14.75 -18.47
N ALA A 184 8.03 14.82 -19.26
CA ALA A 184 9.25 15.54 -18.91
C ALA A 184 9.76 16.31 -20.14
N MET A 185 10.54 17.38 -19.90
CA MET A 185 11.28 18.05 -20.94
C MET A 185 12.48 17.19 -21.32
N ARG A 186 12.51 16.71 -22.56
CA ARG A 186 13.59 15.87 -23.09
C ARG A 186 14.55 16.73 -23.93
N ILE A 187 15.82 16.63 -23.59
CA ILE A 187 16.90 17.32 -24.31
C ILE A 187 17.81 16.24 -24.89
N TRP A 188 17.70 16.04 -26.19
CA TRP A 188 18.52 15.08 -26.95
C TRP A 188 19.76 15.77 -27.50
N LEU A 189 20.87 15.64 -26.77
CA LEU A 189 22.15 16.22 -27.18
C LEU A 189 22.71 15.48 -28.40
N ASP A 190 23.20 16.24 -29.40
CA ASP A 190 23.87 15.73 -30.55
C ASP A 190 25.39 15.77 -30.31
N PRO A 191 26.09 14.62 -30.22
CA PRO A 191 27.51 14.56 -29.89
C PRO A 191 28.39 15.25 -30.92
N ASP A 192 28.02 15.15 -32.23
CA ASP A 192 28.82 15.72 -33.32
C ASP A 192 28.72 17.25 -33.32
N LYS A 193 27.54 17.77 -33.06
CA LYS A 193 27.32 19.22 -32.93
C LYS A 193 28.02 19.76 -31.67
N LEU A 194 27.92 19.07 -30.50
CA LEU A 194 28.65 19.47 -29.32
C LEU A 194 30.16 19.54 -29.58
N ALA A 195 30.72 18.51 -30.23
CA ALA A 195 32.16 18.51 -30.62
C ALA A 195 32.51 19.67 -31.57
N SER A 196 31.64 20.00 -32.53
CA SER A 196 31.88 21.10 -33.48
C SER A 196 31.98 22.48 -32.84
N PHE A 197 31.20 22.68 -31.75
CA PHE A 197 31.26 23.90 -30.95
C PHE A 197 32.23 23.83 -29.76
N ASN A 198 32.98 22.72 -29.64
CA ASN A 198 33.92 22.45 -28.53
C ASN A 198 33.21 22.57 -27.17
N LEU A 199 32.06 21.89 -27.04
CA LEU A 199 31.26 21.78 -25.83
C LEU A 199 31.20 20.33 -25.40
N SER A 200 31.20 20.12 -24.06
CA SER A 200 30.94 18.83 -23.44
C SER A 200 29.47 18.69 -23.02
N PRO A 201 28.93 17.47 -22.90
CA PRO A 201 27.59 17.25 -22.33
C PRO A 201 27.43 17.84 -20.93
N ALA A 202 28.50 17.83 -20.12
CA ALA A 202 28.49 18.38 -18.76
C ALA A 202 28.30 19.91 -18.76
N GLU A 203 28.93 20.62 -19.70
CA GLU A 203 28.75 22.08 -19.87
C GLU A 203 27.33 22.42 -20.30
N ALA A 204 26.75 21.63 -21.23
CA ALA A 204 25.36 21.80 -21.62
C ALA A 204 24.40 21.56 -20.42
N LEU A 205 24.64 20.52 -19.63
CA LEU A 205 23.83 20.24 -18.43
C LEU A 205 23.96 21.37 -17.41
N ALA A 206 25.16 21.88 -17.17
CA ALA A 206 25.42 22.98 -16.22
C ALA A 206 24.67 24.27 -16.67
N ALA A 207 24.72 24.60 -17.94
CA ALA A 207 24.02 25.77 -18.49
C ALA A 207 22.47 25.64 -18.34
N VAL A 208 21.92 24.45 -18.60
CA VAL A 208 20.50 24.18 -18.36
C VAL A 208 20.14 24.33 -16.90
N GLN A 209 20.94 23.79 -15.98
CA GLN A 209 20.69 23.89 -14.54
C GLN A 209 20.75 25.34 -14.04
N GLU A 210 21.71 26.12 -14.51
CA GLU A 210 21.91 27.50 -14.12
C GLU A 210 20.74 28.39 -14.61
N GLN A 211 20.38 28.29 -15.89
CA GLN A 211 19.36 29.16 -16.49
C GLN A 211 17.92 28.71 -16.21
N ASN A 212 17.69 27.41 -15.92
CA ASN A 212 16.37 26.89 -15.52
C ASN A 212 16.23 26.86 -13.98
N SER A 213 16.88 27.75 -13.27
CA SER A 213 16.78 27.87 -11.81
C SER A 213 15.72 28.90 -11.42
N GLN A 214 15.03 28.66 -10.30
CA GLN A 214 14.11 29.62 -9.69
C GLN A 214 14.80 30.27 -8.50
N THR A 215 15.03 31.58 -8.60
CA THR A 215 15.67 32.38 -7.52
C THR A 215 14.64 33.32 -6.92
N ALA A 216 14.58 33.45 -5.61
CA ALA A 216 13.76 34.45 -4.95
C ALA A 216 14.37 35.84 -5.19
N GLY A 217 13.63 36.74 -5.82
CA GLY A 217 14.09 38.09 -6.13
C GLY A 217 14.07 39.05 -4.93
N GLY A 218 13.48 38.64 -3.82
CA GLY A 218 13.28 39.55 -2.64
C GLY A 218 12.19 40.59 -2.88
N ALA A 219 12.22 41.62 -2.07
CA ALA A 219 11.29 42.76 -2.19
C ALA A 219 12.06 44.07 -2.10
N LEU A 220 11.67 45.05 -2.90
CA LEU A 220 12.11 46.44 -2.77
C LEU A 220 11.32 47.12 -1.63
N GLY A 221 12.01 47.77 -0.73
CA GLY A 221 11.35 48.47 0.40
C GLY A 221 10.95 47.58 1.58
N ASP A 222 11.56 46.39 1.70
CA ASP A 222 11.44 45.51 2.87
C ASP A 222 12.30 46.04 4.04
N GLN A 223 11.90 45.73 5.25
CA GLN A 223 12.60 46.24 6.45
C GLN A 223 13.99 45.61 6.63
N PRO A 224 15.02 46.38 7.03
CA PRO A 224 15.01 47.79 7.37
C PRO A 224 14.97 48.74 6.16
N VAL A 225 14.00 49.63 6.16
CA VAL A 225 13.76 50.60 5.05
C VAL A 225 14.72 51.76 5.14
N ALA A 226 15.33 52.17 4.01
CA ALA A 226 16.07 53.44 3.95
C ALA A 226 15.11 54.63 4.07
N ASP A 227 15.53 55.68 4.78
CA ASP A 227 14.72 56.90 5.00
C ASP A 227 14.17 57.46 3.66
N GLY A 228 12.83 57.53 3.58
CA GLY A 228 12.14 58.06 2.39
C GLY A 228 11.61 57.01 1.39
N ALA A 229 11.78 55.75 1.62
CA ALA A 229 11.20 54.71 0.75
C ALA A 229 9.69 54.56 1.01
N VAL A 230 8.89 54.86 0.00
CA VAL A 230 7.40 54.89 0.05
C VAL A 230 6.81 53.69 -0.66
N LEU A 231 7.63 52.87 -1.37
CA LEU A 231 7.16 51.77 -2.21
C LEU A 231 7.68 50.44 -1.69
N ASN A 232 6.75 49.52 -1.42
CA ASN A 232 7.07 48.11 -1.23
C ASN A 232 6.62 47.33 -2.48
N ALA A 233 7.56 46.68 -3.18
CA ALA A 233 7.28 45.90 -4.37
C ALA A 233 8.05 44.58 -4.35
N THR A 234 7.35 43.47 -4.42
CA THR A 234 7.95 42.13 -4.56
C THR A 234 8.56 41.99 -5.95
N ILE A 235 9.83 41.60 -6.00
CA ILE A 235 10.52 41.30 -7.27
C ILE A 235 10.14 39.90 -7.70
N ILE A 236 9.35 39.81 -8.77
CA ILE A 236 9.02 38.53 -9.40
C ILE A 236 10.14 38.19 -10.39
N THR A 237 10.89 37.14 -10.07
CA THR A 237 11.91 36.59 -10.96
C THR A 237 11.28 35.63 -11.95
N GLN A 238 12.02 35.27 -12.99
CA GLN A 238 11.61 34.27 -13.98
C GLN A 238 11.38 32.92 -13.27
N ASN A 239 10.24 32.29 -13.54
CA ASN A 239 9.95 30.91 -13.13
C ASN A 239 10.76 29.92 -13.98
N ARG A 240 10.82 28.67 -13.53
CA ARG A 240 11.37 27.58 -14.35
C ARG A 240 10.71 27.53 -15.72
N PHE A 241 11.47 27.16 -16.73
CA PHE A 241 10.97 27.00 -18.09
C PHE A 241 9.92 25.90 -18.16
N GLN A 242 8.88 26.14 -18.97
CA GLN A 242 7.73 25.25 -19.11
C GLN A 242 7.51 24.77 -20.56
N ARG A 243 8.11 25.44 -21.54
CA ARG A 243 7.91 25.16 -22.95
C ARG A 243 9.24 24.86 -23.64
N PRO A 244 9.27 23.96 -24.65
CA PRO A 244 10.49 23.61 -25.39
C PRO A 244 11.28 24.81 -25.89
N GLU A 245 10.58 25.83 -26.44
CA GLU A 245 11.21 27.02 -27.03
C GLU A 245 12.00 27.83 -25.99
N GLN A 246 11.63 27.78 -24.72
CA GLN A 246 12.38 28.46 -23.67
C GLN A 246 13.70 27.75 -23.39
N PHE A 247 13.71 26.41 -23.44
CA PHE A 247 14.93 25.61 -23.31
C PHE A 247 15.83 25.75 -24.53
N GLU A 248 15.27 25.76 -25.72
CA GLU A 248 16.02 25.96 -26.98
C GLU A 248 16.86 27.23 -26.96
N ASN A 249 16.37 28.28 -26.31
CA ASN A 249 17.04 29.60 -26.21
C ASN A 249 18.09 29.65 -25.07
N ILE A 250 18.35 28.58 -24.34
CA ILE A 250 19.42 28.53 -23.32
C ILE A 250 20.76 28.76 -23.99
N ILE A 251 21.54 29.73 -23.52
CA ILE A 251 22.87 30.06 -24.05
C ILE A 251 23.89 29.11 -23.42
N LEU A 252 24.54 28.29 -24.23
CA LEU A 252 25.60 27.38 -23.80
C LEU A 252 26.99 28.07 -23.84
N LYS A 253 27.22 28.94 -24.82
CA LYS A 253 28.50 29.61 -25.02
C LYS A 253 28.31 30.98 -25.66
N ALA A 254 29.01 31.97 -25.17
CA ALA A 254 29.12 33.27 -25.80
C ALA A 254 30.54 33.45 -26.36
N ASN A 255 30.65 33.76 -27.63
CA ASN A 255 31.93 33.97 -28.30
C ASN A 255 32.38 35.44 -28.17
N PRO A 256 33.69 35.75 -28.32
CA PRO A 256 34.21 37.11 -28.21
C PRO A 256 33.68 38.08 -29.32
N ASP A 257 33.21 37.53 -30.42
CA ASP A 257 32.60 38.28 -31.54
C ASP A 257 31.12 38.65 -31.30
N GLY A 258 30.57 38.28 -30.16
CA GLY A 258 29.18 38.50 -29.77
C GLY A 258 28.20 37.45 -30.27
N SER A 259 28.67 36.45 -31.02
CA SER A 259 27.80 35.29 -31.38
C SER A 259 27.59 34.38 -30.17
N THR A 260 26.40 33.76 -30.10
CA THR A 260 26.03 32.82 -29.01
C THR A 260 25.71 31.46 -29.62
N VAL A 261 26.09 30.42 -28.93
CA VAL A 261 25.68 29.06 -29.21
C VAL A 261 24.54 28.73 -28.22
N THR A 262 23.39 28.39 -28.73
CA THR A 262 22.20 28.03 -27.95
C THR A 262 22.02 26.52 -27.86
N LEU A 263 21.13 26.08 -26.97
CA LEU A 263 20.81 24.67 -26.84
C LEU A 263 20.19 24.10 -28.12
N ALA A 264 19.42 24.89 -28.89
CA ALA A 264 18.86 24.49 -30.18
C ALA A 264 19.93 24.16 -31.22
N ASP A 265 21.12 24.75 -31.15
CA ASP A 265 22.21 24.48 -32.09
C ASP A 265 22.80 23.08 -31.93
N VAL A 266 22.74 22.52 -30.69
CA VAL A 266 23.41 21.26 -30.34
C VAL A 266 22.46 20.17 -29.81
N ALA A 267 21.15 20.48 -29.68
CA ALA A 267 20.17 19.54 -29.14
C ALA A 267 18.81 19.67 -29.82
N ARG A 268 18.00 18.63 -29.75
CA ARG A 268 16.56 18.65 -29.97
C ARG A 268 15.85 18.68 -28.65
N VAL A 269 14.96 19.63 -28.45
CA VAL A 269 14.16 19.78 -27.22
C VAL A 269 12.71 19.44 -27.55
N GLU A 270 12.12 18.55 -26.74
CA GLU A 270 10.72 18.17 -26.93
C GLU A 270 10.08 17.78 -25.57
N LEU A 271 8.75 17.88 -25.48
CA LEU A 271 8.00 17.31 -24.41
C LEU A 271 7.79 15.82 -24.69
N GLY A 272 8.28 14.96 -23.83
CA GLY A 272 8.20 13.51 -23.99
C GLY A 272 8.04 12.77 -22.68
N ALA A 273 8.14 11.44 -22.71
CA ALA A 273 8.07 10.65 -21.49
C ALA A 273 9.27 10.89 -20.57
N GLN A 274 9.05 10.92 -19.26
CA GLN A 274 10.14 10.97 -18.28
C GLN A 274 11.02 9.72 -18.36
N ASP A 275 10.41 8.56 -18.62
CA ASP A 275 11.08 7.27 -18.78
C ASP A 275 10.49 6.51 -19.98
N TYR A 276 11.36 5.86 -20.76
CA TYR A 276 11.01 5.02 -21.93
C TYR A 276 11.33 3.54 -21.70
N VAL A 277 11.71 3.16 -20.46
CA VAL A 277 12.15 1.77 -20.17
C VAL A 277 10.98 0.80 -20.18
N SER A 278 9.78 1.23 -19.82
CA SER A 278 8.59 0.39 -19.78
C SER A 278 7.44 1.00 -20.58
N GLY A 279 6.79 0.18 -21.40
CA GLY A 279 5.50 0.48 -22.03
C GLY A 279 4.42 -0.40 -21.42
N THR A 280 3.22 0.17 -21.24
CA THR A 280 2.07 -0.55 -20.71
C THR A 280 0.96 -0.57 -21.73
N GLU A 281 0.41 -1.75 -21.98
CA GLU A 281 -0.71 -1.95 -22.90
C GLU A 281 -1.83 -2.75 -22.24
N LEU A 282 -3.05 -2.43 -22.57
CA LEU A 282 -4.23 -3.19 -22.23
C LEU A 282 -5.01 -3.56 -23.49
N ASN A 283 -5.12 -4.86 -23.77
CA ASN A 283 -5.76 -5.38 -24.99
C ASN A 283 -5.19 -4.76 -26.30
N GLY A 284 -3.86 -4.58 -26.35
CA GLY A 284 -3.16 -4.02 -27.51
C GLY A 284 -3.35 -2.51 -27.68
N LYS A 285 -3.81 -1.80 -26.66
CA LYS A 285 -3.91 -0.33 -26.66
C LYS A 285 -2.96 0.28 -25.63
N PRO A 286 -2.29 1.40 -25.99
CA PRO A 286 -1.50 2.15 -25.03
C PRO A 286 -2.30 2.49 -23.77
N THR A 287 -1.69 2.33 -22.61
CA THR A 287 -2.35 2.44 -21.32
C THR A 287 -1.42 3.09 -20.31
N ALA A 288 -1.97 3.77 -19.30
CA ALA A 288 -1.29 4.03 -18.05
C ALA A 288 -1.98 3.24 -16.95
N ALA A 289 -1.24 2.39 -16.26
CA ALA A 289 -1.78 1.53 -15.21
C ALA A 289 -1.25 1.97 -13.84
N MET A 290 -2.15 2.07 -12.87
CA MET A 290 -1.87 2.41 -11.49
C MET A 290 -2.14 1.18 -10.63
N ALA A 291 -1.08 0.57 -10.11
CA ALA A 291 -1.21 -0.55 -9.20
C ALA A 291 -1.34 -0.03 -7.75
N VAL A 292 -2.50 -0.27 -7.18
CA VAL A 292 -2.84 0.13 -5.80
C VAL A 292 -2.38 -0.97 -4.85
N GLN A 293 -1.58 -0.61 -3.87
CA GLN A 293 -1.12 -1.48 -2.81
C GLN A 293 -1.92 -1.21 -1.53
N LEU A 294 -2.23 -2.28 -0.82
CA LEU A 294 -2.91 -2.19 0.47
C LEU A 294 -1.89 -1.83 1.56
N ARG A 295 -2.27 -0.95 2.48
CA ARG A 295 -1.50 -0.71 3.69
C ARG A 295 -1.58 -1.94 4.60
N GLY A 296 -0.48 -2.29 5.25
CA GLY A 296 -0.47 -3.42 6.19
C GLY A 296 -1.60 -3.30 7.24
N GLY A 297 -2.36 -4.37 7.44
CA GLY A 297 -3.50 -4.43 8.37
C GLY A 297 -4.75 -3.65 7.96
N ALA A 298 -4.82 -3.11 6.74
CA ALA A 298 -6.01 -2.43 6.24
C ALA A 298 -7.05 -3.42 5.69
N ASN A 299 -8.31 -3.02 5.70
CA ASN A 299 -9.40 -3.83 5.15
C ASN A 299 -9.43 -3.75 3.62
N ALA A 300 -9.08 -4.85 2.94
CA ALA A 300 -8.99 -4.93 1.48
C ALA A 300 -10.31 -4.60 0.76
N LEU A 301 -11.45 -5.06 1.29
CA LEU A 301 -12.77 -4.81 0.68
C LEU A 301 -13.17 -3.34 0.83
N ALA A 302 -13.01 -2.76 2.02
CA ALA A 302 -13.32 -1.36 2.27
C ALA A 302 -12.44 -0.44 1.43
N THR A 303 -11.12 -0.70 1.39
CA THR A 303 -10.16 0.06 0.59
C THR A 303 -10.48 -0.04 -0.91
N GLY A 304 -10.72 -1.25 -1.42
CA GLY A 304 -11.04 -1.46 -2.83
C GLY A 304 -12.33 -0.75 -3.25
N ASN A 305 -13.37 -0.80 -2.42
CA ASN A 305 -14.61 -0.07 -2.66
C ASN A 305 -14.40 1.44 -2.60
N GLY A 306 -13.56 1.93 -1.67
CA GLY A 306 -13.18 3.33 -1.59
C GLY A 306 -12.45 3.82 -2.85
N VAL A 307 -11.50 3.02 -3.37
CA VAL A 307 -10.80 3.32 -4.64
C VAL A 307 -11.76 3.37 -5.83
N LYS A 308 -12.68 2.40 -5.94
CA LYS A 308 -13.71 2.38 -7.01
C LYS A 308 -14.62 3.60 -6.94
N ALA A 309 -15.09 3.95 -5.75
CA ALA A 309 -15.92 5.13 -5.53
C ALA A 309 -15.17 6.42 -5.91
N ARG A 310 -13.91 6.57 -5.46
CA ARG A 310 -13.09 7.73 -5.77
C ARG A 310 -12.78 7.85 -7.26
N MET A 311 -12.49 6.73 -7.95
CA MET A 311 -12.32 6.71 -9.40
C MET A 311 -13.59 7.11 -10.15
N ALA A 312 -14.75 6.69 -9.69
CA ALA A 312 -16.03 7.11 -10.29
C ALA A 312 -16.23 8.63 -10.19
N GLU A 313 -15.91 9.24 -9.04
CA GLU A 313 -15.97 10.69 -8.87
C GLU A 313 -14.95 11.41 -9.78
N LEU A 314 -13.69 10.98 -9.79
CA LEU A 314 -12.62 11.58 -10.58
C LEU A 314 -12.88 11.45 -12.09
N SER A 315 -13.59 10.40 -12.50
CA SER A 315 -13.90 10.15 -13.91
C SER A 315 -14.72 11.28 -14.58
N ALA A 316 -15.50 12.02 -13.81
CA ALA A 316 -16.25 13.17 -14.30
C ALA A 316 -15.35 14.34 -14.77
N GLY A 317 -14.11 14.41 -14.25
CA GLY A 317 -13.12 15.43 -14.61
C GLY A 317 -12.10 14.99 -15.66
N LEU A 318 -12.19 13.74 -16.18
CA LEU A 318 -11.30 13.24 -17.21
C LEU A 318 -11.69 13.77 -18.58
N PRO A 319 -10.72 13.90 -19.52
CA PRO A 319 -11.01 14.17 -20.92
C PRO A 319 -12.00 13.16 -21.49
N SER A 320 -12.88 13.59 -22.40
CA SER A 320 -13.97 12.74 -22.93
C SER A 320 -13.47 11.48 -23.66
N ASP A 321 -12.24 11.51 -24.17
CA ASP A 321 -11.57 10.39 -24.83
C ASP A 321 -10.96 9.39 -23.85
N VAL A 322 -10.70 9.78 -22.61
CA VAL A 322 -10.09 8.91 -21.60
C VAL A 322 -11.17 8.09 -20.90
N SER A 323 -10.92 6.79 -20.78
CA SER A 323 -11.74 5.87 -20.00
C SER A 323 -10.87 5.13 -19.00
N TRP A 324 -11.49 4.67 -17.91
CA TRP A 324 -10.82 3.86 -16.92
C TRP A 324 -11.46 2.49 -16.78
N SER A 325 -10.68 1.52 -16.37
CA SER A 325 -11.12 0.15 -16.08
C SER A 325 -10.23 -0.47 -15.00
N ILE A 326 -10.67 -1.57 -14.40
CA ILE A 326 -9.90 -2.32 -13.41
C ILE A 326 -9.65 -3.71 -13.98
N PRO A 327 -8.55 -3.92 -14.74
CA PRO A 327 -8.26 -5.22 -15.35
C PRO A 327 -7.83 -6.28 -14.34
N TYR A 328 -7.34 -5.88 -13.17
CA TYR A 328 -6.98 -6.76 -12.07
C TYR A 328 -7.61 -6.25 -10.79
N ASP A 329 -8.40 -7.06 -10.11
CA ASP A 329 -9.12 -6.75 -8.89
C ASP A 329 -9.22 -7.98 -8.02
N THR A 330 -8.65 -7.92 -6.82
CA THR A 330 -8.70 -9.03 -5.85
C THR A 330 -9.98 -8.98 -5.00
N THR A 331 -10.65 -7.83 -4.93
CA THR A 331 -11.79 -7.65 -4.02
C THR A 331 -12.99 -8.55 -4.30
N PRO A 332 -13.40 -8.84 -5.56
CA PRO A 332 -14.49 -9.77 -5.83
C PRO A 332 -14.17 -11.21 -5.37
N PHE A 333 -12.91 -11.62 -5.50
CA PHE A 333 -12.48 -12.93 -5.02
C PHE A 333 -12.56 -13.04 -3.50
N ILE A 334 -12.14 -11.98 -2.79
CA ILE A 334 -12.21 -11.92 -1.32
C ILE A 334 -13.68 -11.95 -0.88
N GLU A 335 -14.54 -11.15 -1.50
CA GLU A 335 -15.99 -11.07 -1.21
C GLU A 335 -16.65 -12.44 -1.38
N VAL A 336 -16.49 -13.07 -2.55
CA VAL A 336 -17.04 -14.40 -2.82
C VAL A 336 -16.49 -15.45 -1.85
N SER A 337 -15.21 -15.40 -1.50
CA SER A 337 -14.59 -16.34 -0.55
C SER A 337 -15.18 -16.19 0.85
N VAL A 338 -15.36 -14.96 1.32
CA VAL A 338 -15.96 -14.69 2.64
C VAL A 338 -17.42 -15.13 2.66
N ASP A 339 -18.21 -14.78 1.65
CA ASP A 339 -19.62 -15.15 1.53
C ASP A 339 -19.83 -16.66 1.50
N GLU A 340 -19.00 -17.39 0.73
CA GLU A 340 -19.10 -18.84 0.64
C GLU A 340 -18.75 -19.54 1.96
N VAL A 341 -17.77 -19.01 2.70
CA VAL A 341 -17.45 -19.55 4.04
C VAL A 341 -18.54 -19.24 5.05
N VAL A 342 -19.10 -18.01 5.06
CA VAL A 342 -20.22 -17.66 5.93
C VAL A 342 -21.43 -18.55 5.64
N LYS A 343 -21.74 -18.78 4.36
CA LYS A 343 -22.80 -19.69 3.93
C LYS A 343 -22.54 -21.13 4.40
N THR A 344 -21.34 -21.64 4.17
CA THR A 344 -20.93 -22.99 4.63
C THR A 344 -21.04 -23.12 6.16
N LEU A 345 -20.70 -22.06 6.90
CA LEU A 345 -20.80 -22.01 8.36
C LEU A 345 -22.27 -22.10 8.81
N ILE A 346 -23.16 -21.39 8.15
CA ILE A 346 -24.62 -21.46 8.43
C ILE A 346 -25.17 -22.84 8.07
N GLU A 347 -24.80 -23.40 6.90
CA GLU A 347 -25.20 -24.75 6.45
C GLU A 347 -24.71 -25.81 7.44
N ALA A 348 -23.45 -25.72 7.90
CA ALA A 348 -22.90 -26.62 8.92
C ALA A 348 -23.67 -26.53 10.24
N MET A 349 -23.99 -25.34 10.72
CA MET A 349 -24.81 -25.18 11.94
C MET A 349 -26.19 -25.79 11.80
N ILE A 350 -26.86 -25.61 10.66
CA ILE A 350 -28.19 -26.19 10.41
C ILE A 350 -28.09 -27.72 10.36
N LEU A 351 -27.11 -28.27 9.65
CA LEU A 351 -26.91 -29.71 9.53
C LEU A 351 -26.63 -30.34 10.90
N VAL A 352 -25.73 -29.72 11.67
CA VAL A 352 -25.42 -30.16 13.04
C VAL A 352 -26.66 -30.12 13.91
N PHE A 353 -27.46 -29.04 13.86
CA PHE A 353 -28.72 -28.94 14.60
C PHE A 353 -29.69 -30.10 14.24
N LEU A 354 -29.85 -30.38 12.96
CA LEU A 354 -30.72 -31.48 12.48
C LEU A 354 -30.23 -32.85 12.91
N VAL A 355 -28.94 -33.13 12.78
CA VAL A 355 -28.32 -34.39 13.20
C VAL A 355 -28.49 -34.58 14.72
N MET A 356 -28.21 -33.54 15.50
CA MET A 356 -28.40 -33.59 16.95
C MET A 356 -29.85 -33.81 17.34
N LEU A 357 -30.79 -33.13 16.68
CA LEU A 357 -32.22 -33.32 16.91
C LEU A 357 -32.66 -34.75 16.66
N LEU A 358 -32.10 -35.38 15.60
CA LEU A 358 -32.38 -36.77 15.24
C LEU A 358 -31.86 -37.74 16.31
N PHE A 359 -30.62 -37.53 16.80
CA PHE A 359 -29.99 -38.43 17.79
C PHE A 359 -30.48 -38.24 19.22
N LEU A 360 -30.58 -36.97 19.68
CA LEU A 360 -31.00 -36.67 21.05
C LEU A 360 -32.53 -36.74 21.23
N GLN A 361 -33.32 -36.65 20.17
CA GLN A 361 -34.77 -36.61 20.16
C GLN A 361 -35.37 -35.60 21.19
N ASN A 362 -34.56 -34.62 21.59
CA ASN A 362 -34.89 -33.61 22.61
C ASN A 362 -34.47 -32.22 22.09
N TRP A 363 -35.44 -31.44 21.65
CA TRP A 363 -35.18 -30.13 21.03
C TRP A 363 -34.49 -29.15 22.01
N ARG A 364 -34.73 -29.28 23.33
CA ARG A 364 -34.11 -28.42 24.37
C ARG A 364 -32.62 -28.72 24.49
N ALA A 365 -32.23 -29.99 24.53
CA ALA A 365 -30.84 -30.42 24.56
C ALA A 365 -30.11 -29.98 23.26
N THR A 366 -30.76 -30.11 22.12
CA THR A 366 -30.23 -29.68 20.84
C THR A 366 -29.97 -28.16 20.78
N VAL A 367 -30.91 -27.34 21.25
CA VAL A 367 -30.73 -25.87 21.32
C VAL A 367 -29.58 -25.49 22.25
N ILE A 368 -29.41 -26.15 23.39
CA ILE A 368 -28.30 -25.88 24.32
C ILE A 368 -26.96 -26.10 23.64
N ALA A 369 -26.76 -27.22 22.95
CA ALA A 369 -25.53 -27.50 22.28
C ALA A 369 -25.30 -26.54 21.08
N THR A 370 -26.36 -26.22 20.34
CA THR A 370 -26.24 -25.32 19.16
C THR A 370 -25.88 -23.89 19.57
N ILE A 371 -26.33 -23.38 20.71
CA ILE A 371 -26.06 -22.02 21.20
C ILE A 371 -24.59 -21.82 21.59
N VAL A 372 -23.85 -22.90 21.87
CA VAL A 372 -22.41 -22.84 22.19
C VAL A 372 -21.61 -22.37 20.99
N VAL A 373 -22.02 -22.76 19.76
CA VAL A 373 -21.28 -22.43 18.54
C VAL A 373 -21.18 -20.92 18.27
N PRO A 374 -22.29 -20.14 18.25
CA PRO A 374 -22.16 -18.70 18.02
C PRO A 374 -21.39 -17.98 19.13
N ILE A 375 -21.48 -18.45 20.39
CA ILE A 375 -20.71 -17.88 21.50
C ILE A 375 -19.21 -18.14 21.31
N ALA A 376 -18.84 -19.35 20.92
CA ALA A 376 -17.43 -19.70 20.68
C ALA A 376 -16.85 -18.98 19.46
N LEU A 377 -17.62 -18.84 18.37
CA LEU A 377 -17.22 -18.08 17.20
C LEU A 377 -17.03 -16.60 17.51
N ALA A 378 -17.95 -16.00 18.26
CA ALA A 378 -17.80 -14.62 18.73
C ALA A 378 -16.55 -14.46 19.61
N GLY A 379 -16.29 -15.44 20.49
CA GLY A 379 -15.06 -15.48 21.28
C GLY A 379 -13.80 -15.61 20.45
N ALA A 380 -13.84 -16.40 19.38
CA ALA A 380 -12.74 -16.52 18.42
C ALA A 380 -12.49 -15.19 17.68
N CYS A 381 -13.53 -14.50 17.19
CA CYS A 381 -13.41 -13.19 16.57
C CYS A 381 -12.85 -12.14 17.55
N PHE A 382 -13.27 -12.16 18.81
CA PHE A 382 -12.70 -11.29 19.84
C PHE A 382 -11.22 -11.62 20.10
N GLY A 383 -10.85 -12.90 20.11
CA GLY A 383 -9.46 -13.34 20.21
C GLY A 383 -8.61 -12.86 19.03
N LEU A 384 -9.10 -13.02 17.80
CA LEU A 384 -8.42 -12.50 16.60
C LEU A 384 -8.17 -10.99 16.71
N PHE A 385 -9.17 -10.23 17.13
CA PHE A 385 -9.05 -8.79 17.35
C PHE A 385 -8.01 -8.44 18.41
N LEU A 386 -8.03 -9.14 19.56
CA LEU A 386 -7.11 -8.87 20.67
C LEU A 386 -5.65 -9.14 20.31
N PHE A 387 -5.39 -10.15 19.48
CA PHE A 387 -4.06 -10.53 19.04
C PHE A 387 -3.63 -9.85 17.72
N GLY A 388 -4.46 -8.97 17.16
CA GLY A 388 -4.13 -8.23 15.92
C GLY A 388 -4.15 -9.09 14.65
N PHE A 389 -4.91 -10.19 14.63
CA PHE A 389 -5.09 -11.00 13.43
C PHE A 389 -6.23 -10.50 12.56
N SER A 390 -6.20 -10.87 11.27
CA SER A 390 -7.24 -10.55 10.29
C SER A 390 -8.25 -11.69 10.10
N ILE A 391 -9.43 -11.34 9.60
CA ILE A 391 -10.35 -12.30 8.98
C ILE A 391 -9.83 -12.58 7.58
N ASN A 392 -9.50 -13.84 7.29
CA ASN A 392 -9.00 -14.28 6.01
C ASN A 392 -9.50 -15.71 5.72
N VAL A 393 -9.24 -16.21 4.52
CA VAL A 393 -9.72 -17.54 4.09
C VAL A 393 -9.26 -18.63 5.06
N LEU A 394 -8.05 -18.57 5.59
CA LEU A 394 -7.53 -19.58 6.52
C LEU A 394 -8.17 -19.50 7.91
N SER A 395 -8.34 -18.29 8.47
CA SER A 395 -9.00 -18.11 9.77
C SER A 395 -10.47 -18.51 9.70
N LEU A 396 -11.15 -18.21 8.59
CA LEU A 396 -12.53 -18.65 8.37
C LEU A 396 -12.64 -20.17 8.22
N LEU A 397 -11.73 -20.81 7.48
CA LEU A 397 -11.68 -22.28 7.35
C LEU A 397 -11.43 -22.95 8.71
N ALA A 398 -10.53 -22.38 9.52
CA ALA A 398 -10.27 -22.85 10.87
C ALA A 398 -11.52 -22.73 11.76
N MET A 399 -12.31 -21.67 11.64
CA MET A 399 -13.58 -21.52 12.35
C MET A 399 -14.60 -22.58 11.94
N VAL A 400 -14.72 -22.91 10.64
CA VAL A 400 -15.60 -23.99 10.16
C VAL A 400 -15.17 -25.32 10.75
N LEU A 401 -13.87 -25.63 10.77
CA LEU A 401 -13.35 -26.87 11.37
C LEU A 401 -13.61 -26.91 12.89
N ALA A 402 -13.44 -25.80 13.57
CA ALA A 402 -13.67 -25.70 15.01
C ALA A 402 -15.13 -25.98 15.42
N ILE A 403 -16.11 -25.66 14.57
CA ILE A 403 -17.54 -25.96 14.83
C ILE A 403 -17.72 -27.48 15.05
N GLY A 404 -17.14 -28.31 14.19
CA GLY A 404 -17.25 -29.77 14.33
C GLY A 404 -16.74 -30.26 15.68
N ILE A 405 -15.59 -29.78 16.13
CA ILE A 405 -14.97 -30.15 17.41
C ILE A 405 -15.81 -29.63 18.60
N LEU A 406 -16.23 -28.36 18.54
CA LEU A 406 -17.02 -27.73 19.61
C LEU A 406 -18.36 -28.43 19.84
N VAL A 407 -18.99 -28.81 18.74
CA VAL A 407 -20.29 -29.51 18.81
C VAL A 407 -20.14 -30.89 19.39
N ASP A 408 -19.10 -31.62 19.01
CA ASP A 408 -18.83 -32.97 19.53
C ASP A 408 -18.62 -32.93 21.05
N ASP A 409 -17.84 -32.00 21.57
CA ASP A 409 -17.65 -31.80 23.00
C ASP A 409 -18.99 -31.48 23.73
N ALA A 410 -19.81 -30.61 23.11
CA ALA A 410 -21.11 -30.28 23.68
C ALA A 410 -22.07 -31.48 23.71
N ILE A 411 -22.05 -32.30 22.66
CA ILE A 411 -22.86 -33.53 22.57
C ILE A 411 -22.48 -34.51 23.68
N VAL A 412 -21.20 -34.80 23.84
CA VAL A 412 -20.69 -35.74 24.84
C VAL A 412 -21.10 -35.34 26.25
N VAL A 413 -21.02 -34.05 26.57
CA VAL A 413 -21.44 -33.56 27.90
C VAL A 413 -22.95 -33.69 28.10
N ILE A 414 -23.76 -33.36 27.12
CA ILE A 414 -25.22 -33.43 27.18
C ILE A 414 -25.67 -34.90 27.31
N GLU A 415 -25.16 -35.78 26.44
CA GLU A 415 -25.47 -37.20 26.43
C GLU A 415 -25.11 -37.87 27.77
N ASN A 416 -23.90 -37.58 28.28
CA ASN A 416 -23.49 -38.11 29.60
C ASN A 416 -24.37 -37.59 30.71
N THR A 417 -24.80 -36.34 30.68
CA THR A 417 -25.73 -35.76 31.66
C THR A 417 -27.10 -36.44 31.61
N GLU A 418 -27.69 -36.61 30.41
CA GLU A 418 -28.97 -37.27 30.20
C GLU A 418 -28.92 -38.76 30.64
N ARG A 419 -27.82 -39.45 30.32
CA ARG A 419 -27.59 -40.83 30.75
C ARG A 419 -27.56 -40.96 32.27
N ILE A 420 -26.85 -40.05 32.97
CA ILE A 420 -26.79 -40.05 34.46
C ILE A 420 -28.15 -39.70 35.05
N MET A 421 -28.88 -38.74 34.46
CA MET A 421 -30.25 -38.43 34.90
C MET A 421 -31.19 -39.64 34.81
N ALA A 422 -31.11 -40.37 33.68
CA ALA A 422 -31.96 -41.54 33.46
C ALA A 422 -31.57 -42.74 34.34
N SER A 423 -30.27 -43.00 34.52
CA SER A 423 -29.79 -44.19 35.30
C SER A 423 -29.81 -44.00 36.79
N GLU A 424 -29.57 -42.80 37.31
CA GLU A 424 -29.44 -42.53 38.72
C GLU A 424 -30.58 -41.66 39.31
N HIS A 425 -31.54 -41.26 38.46
CA HIS A 425 -32.67 -40.39 38.82
C HIS A 425 -32.27 -39.09 39.54
N LEU A 426 -31.09 -38.54 39.14
CA LEU A 426 -30.58 -37.30 39.71
C LEU A 426 -31.24 -36.06 39.10
N SER A 427 -31.19 -34.95 39.82
CA SER A 427 -31.60 -33.66 39.25
C SER A 427 -30.69 -33.23 38.11
N PRO A 428 -31.16 -32.41 37.14
CA PRO A 428 -30.32 -31.91 36.06
C PRO A 428 -29.01 -31.26 36.54
N ARG A 429 -29.07 -30.53 37.68
CA ARG A 429 -27.92 -29.89 38.28
C ARG A 429 -26.90 -30.92 38.82
N ASP A 430 -27.37 -31.91 39.58
CA ASP A 430 -26.49 -32.91 40.20
C ASP A 430 -25.90 -33.85 39.13
N ALA A 431 -26.69 -34.20 38.13
CA ALA A 431 -26.25 -34.98 37.00
C ALA A 431 -25.18 -34.24 36.19
N SER A 432 -25.33 -32.92 35.95
CA SER A 432 -24.32 -32.10 35.26
C SER A 432 -23.02 -31.98 36.05
N ILE A 433 -23.08 -31.85 37.39
CA ILE A 433 -21.90 -31.86 38.28
C ILE A 433 -21.15 -33.19 38.21
N LYS A 434 -21.89 -34.29 38.06
CA LYS A 434 -21.32 -35.63 37.98
C LYS A 434 -20.78 -35.98 36.57
N ALA A 435 -21.36 -35.41 35.53
CA ALA A 435 -20.98 -35.59 34.13
C ALA A 435 -19.67 -34.89 33.75
N MET A 436 -19.35 -33.79 34.43
CA MET A 436 -18.14 -32.96 34.24
C MET A 436 -17.07 -33.25 35.32
#